data_41dcb4d33a6a978cf0e25996605160dc
#
_entry.id   41dcb4d33a6a978cf0e25996605160dc
#
_cell.length_a   1.000
_cell.length_b   1.000
_cell.length_c   1.000
_cell.angle_alpha   90.00
_cell.angle_beta   90.00
_cell.angle_gamma   90.00
#
_symmetry.space_group_name_H-M   'P 1'
#
loop_
_entity.id
_entity.type
_entity.pdbx_description
1 polymer ?
#
loop_
_entity_poly.entity_id
_entity_poly.type
_entity_poly.pdbx_seq_one_letter_code
_entity_poly.pdbx_strand_id
1 'polypeptide(L)'
;MRASVARRFTIVSLGCLLITLIVLATPSRQLGRLAAADWFQFLGPQRNGISPEAGLLTSWPAAGPKRVWQVAGGGGMSGLAISDGSLYTLVQRDGKQWALALDTATGKTRWQAAVSSAFKNQMGDGPRATPLVSDGKVYVFTGEGILSALSARDGSIVWSNNTVQQHKGKVADYGMASSPLIVGDLVIVTIGAPTATVAAYQRQTGKLAWTAGEQTAAGYSSAALLQLADNQQIVVFAGAEAIGVEPKTGKQLWRYPYVTDYDCNIATPLVHQGNLFLSSGENHGSVMLAVKPAATGFQVTEKWTSHGAASVMRNEWQTSILLGGYFYGFDNVGSAGPVTHLTCVEAATGKRMWRETRFGKGNLIAADGKLFITTMKGELVVVQATPTQYKELGRAVVMDRTRQAPALSHGHLFLRDGKNIICLDVRKP
;
A
#
# COMPACT_ATOMS: atom_id res chain seq x y z
N MET A 1 3.59 -43.89 -89.44
CA MET A 1 2.56 -42.92 -89.82
C MET A 1 2.52 -41.78 -88.84
N ARG A 2 2.60 -40.56 -89.35
CA ARG A 2 2.41 -39.24 -88.77
C ARG A 2 3.37 -38.82 -87.66
N ALA A 3 4.33 -38.00 -88.10
CA ALA A 3 5.18 -37.09 -87.34
C ALA A 3 4.36 -35.97 -86.69
N SER A 4 4.76 -35.52 -85.51
CA SER A 4 4.34 -34.24 -84.93
C SER A 4 5.58 -33.45 -84.50
N VAL A 5 5.69 -32.27 -85.10
CA VAL A 5 6.77 -31.31 -85.00
C VAL A 5 6.58 -30.51 -83.70
N ALA A 6 7.58 -30.54 -82.81
CA ALA A 6 7.62 -29.67 -81.64
C ALA A 6 8.42 -28.40 -81.96
N ARG A 7 7.76 -27.24 -81.89
CA ARG A 7 8.38 -25.91 -81.97
C ARG A 7 8.96 -25.55 -80.69
N ARG A 8 10.27 -25.21 -80.63
CA ARG A 8 10.98 -24.62 -79.49
C ARG A 8 10.68 -23.12 -79.46
N PHE A 9 10.13 -22.67 -78.37
CA PHE A 9 10.11 -21.23 -78.00
C PHE A 9 11.24 -20.92 -77.03
N THR A 10 12.12 -20.00 -77.41
CA THR A 10 13.18 -19.45 -76.61
C THR A 10 12.57 -18.30 -75.82
N ILE A 11 12.55 -18.43 -74.46
CA ILE A 11 12.15 -17.36 -73.57
C ILE A 11 13.43 -16.67 -73.12
N VAL A 12 13.58 -15.41 -73.47
CA VAL A 12 14.62 -14.48 -72.90
C VAL A 12 14.10 -13.98 -71.58
N SER A 13 14.75 -14.41 -70.51
CA SER A 13 14.44 -13.92 -69.16
C SER A 13 15.20 -12.60 -68.88
N LEU A 14 14.44 -11.53 -68.76
CA LEU A 14 14.93 -10.23 -68.34
C LEU A 14 15.07 -10.27 -66.78
N GLY A 15 16.29 -10.30 -66.28
CA GLY A 15 16.57 -10.27 -64.83
C GLY A 15 16.32 -8.87 -64.26
N CYS A 16 15.25 -8.68 -63.51
CA CYS A 16 15.08 -7.52 -62.63
C CYS A 16 15.89 -7.69 -61.36
N LEU A 17 16.94 -6.92 -61.22
CA LEU A 17 17.73 -6.79 -59.96
C LEU A 17 16.91 -5.95 -58.97
N LEU A 18 16.24 -6.59 -58.01
CA LEU A 18 15.64 -5.92 -56.87
C LEU A 18 16.73 -5.60 -55.87
N ILE A 19 17.16 -4.35 -55.78
CA ILE A 19 17.99 -3.85 -54.69
C ILE A 19 17.08 -3.65 -53.46
N THR A 20 17.14 -4.60 -52.54
CA THR A 20 16.47 -4.48 -51.25
C THR A 20 17.29 -3.52 -50.36
N LEU A 21 16.81 -2.29 -50.18
CA LEU A 21 17.34 -1.35 -49.19
C LEU A 21 16.97 -1.89 -47.81
N ILE A 22 17.93 -2.49 -47.10
CA ILE A 22 17.78 -2.78 -45.67
C ILE A 22 17.95 -1.46 -44.95
N VAL A 23 16.85 -0.81 -44.57
CA VAL A 23 16.85 0.29 -43.61
C VAL A 23 17.11 -0.32 -42.23
N LEU A 24 18.35 -0.23 -41.77
CA LEU A 24 18.71 -0.51 -40.37
C LEU A 24 18.02 0.54 -39.49
N ALA A 25 16.85 0.21 -39.00
CA ALA A 25 16.19 0.97 -37.96
C ALA A 25 17.06 0.88 -36.69
N THR A 26 17.83 1.92 -36.43
CA THR A 26 18.44 2.12 -35.10
C THR A 26 17.31 2.16 -34.07
N PRO A 27 17.36 1.34 -33.00
CA PRO A 27 16.36 1.47 -31.95
C PRO A 27 16.53 2.86 -31.34
N SER A 28 15.62 3.77 -31.66
CA SER A 28 15.47 5.00 -30.90
C SER A 28 15.25 4.58 -29.44
N ARG A 29 16.21 4.85 -28.56
CA ARG A 29 16.00 4.84 -27.13
C ARG A 29 14.85 5.82 -26.86
N GLN A 30 13.62 5.31 -26.84
CA GLN A 30 12.54 6.00 -26.16
C GLN A 30 13.01 6.15 -24.73
N LEU A 31 13.50 7.35 -24.38
CA LEU A 31 13.55 7.81 -23.00
C LEU A 31 12.14 7.61 -22.46
N GLY A 32 11.99 6.58 -21.60
CA GLY A 32 10.71 6.17 -21.08
C GLY A 32 10.01 7.37 -20.48
N ARG A 33 8.93 7.79 -21.09
CA ARG A 33 7.96 8.68 -20.47
C ARG A 33 7.59 8.01 -19.15
N LEU A 34 7.82 8.73 -18.05
CA LEU A 34 7.33 8.35 -16.72
C LEU A 34 5.92 7.81 -16.87
N ALA A 35 5.71 6.55 -16.51
CA ALA A 35 4.36 6.04 -16.33
C ALA A 35 3.82 6.75 -15.08
N ALA A 36 3.22 7.92 -15.28
CA ALA A 36 2.56 8.65 -14.21
C ALA A 36 1.45 7.77 -13.68
N ALA A 37 1.46 7.49 -12.39
CA ALA A 37 0.48 6.64 -11.75
C ALA A 37 -0.18 7.38 -10.60
N ASP A 38 -1.51 7.29 -10.57
CA ASP A 38 -2.28 7.70 -9.41
C ASP A 38 -1.95 6.82 -8.19
N TRP A 39 -2.03 7.42 -7.01
CA TRP A 39 -1.84 6.74 -5.72
C TRP A 39 -3.20 6.59 -5.02
N PHE A 40 -4.17 5.96 -5.67
CA PHE A 40 -5.60 6.04 -5.36
C PHE A 40 -6.05 5.29 -4.10
N GLN A 41 -5.16 4.60 -3.39
CA GLN A 41 -5.43 3.84 -2.18
C GLN A 41 -4.22 3.75 -1.25
N PHE A 42 -4.44 3.16 -0.08
CA PHE A 42 -3.38 2.81 0.86
C PHE A 42 -2.29 1.97 0.21
N LEU A 43 -1.03 2.35 0.37
CA LEU A 43 0.15 1.74 -0.25
C LEU A 43 0.15 1.76 -1.79
N GLY A 44 -0.59 2.69 -2.41
CA GLY A 44 -0.53 2.97 -3.84
C GLY A 44 -1.24 1.97 -4.75
N PRO A 45 -0.96 2.02 -6.05
CA PRO A 45 -1.78 1.38 -7.06
C PRO A 45 -1.91 -0.15 -6.91
N GLN A 46 -0.87 -0.81 -6.42
CA GLN A 46 -0.87 -2.25 -6.17
C GLN A 46 -0.93 -2.61 -4.68
N ARG A 47 -1.20 -1.65 -3.80
CA ARG A 47 -1.29 -1.83 -2.34
C ARG A 47 -0.04 -2.47 -1.72
N ASN A 48 1.13 -2.22 -2.30
CA ASN A 48 2.42 -2.79 -1.90
C ASN A 48 3.50 -1.74 -1.59
N GLY A 49 3.14 -0.45 -1.61
CA GLY A 49 4.05 0.66 -1.35
C GLY A 49 5.01 0.99 -2.49
N ILE A 50 4.79 0.45 -3.69
CA ILE A 50 5.67 0.64 -4.84
C ILE A 50 4.97 1.48 -5.91
N SER A 51 5.62 2.58 -6.33
CA SER A 51 5.22 3.36 -7.51
C SER A 51 6.00 2.89 -8.75
N PRO A 52 5.36 2.79 -9.91
CA PRO A 52 6.03 2.51 -11.19
C PRO A 52 6.80 3.72 -11.74
N GLU A 53 6.72 4.87 -11.09
CA GLU A 53 7.37 6.11 -11.55
C GLU A 53 8.90 5.99 -11.51
N ALA A 54 9.54 6.61 -12.51
CA ALA A 54 11.00 6.67 -12.68
C ALA A 54 11.45 8.10 -12.97
N GLY A 55 12.76 8.34 -13.08
CA GLY A 55 13.30 9.68 -13.33
C GLY A 55 13.18 10.61 -12.11
N LEU A 56 13.22 10.02 -10.91
CA LEU A 56 13.10 10.76 -9.66
C LEU A 56 14.47 11.21 -9.13
N LEU A 57 14.50 12.31 -8.37
CA LEU A 57 15.70 12.85 -7.75
C LEU A 57 16.45 11.77 -6.97
N THR A 58 17.77 11.85 -7.05
CA THR A 58 18.71 11.03 -6.26
C THR A 58 19.35 11.82 -5.12
N SER A 59 19.32 13.14 -5.23
CA SER A 59 19.86 14.05 -4.22
C SER A 59 19.16 15.40 -4.35
N TRP A 60 19.32 16.25 -3.34
CA TRP A 60 18.79 17.60 -3.28
C TRP A 60 19.66 18.48 -2.38
N PRO A 61 19.49 19.83 -2.42
CA PRO A 61 20.12 20.75 -1.46
C PRO A 61 19.77 20.42 -0.01
N ALA A 62 20.53 20.94 0.94
CA ALA A 62 20.30 20.71 2.38
C ALA A 62 18.86 21.05 2.84
N ALA A 63 18.19 21.98 2.16
CA ALA A 63 16.80 22.34 2.42
C ALA A 63 15.76 21.28 1.94
N GLY A 64 16.20 20.22 1.28
CA GLY A 64 15.35 19.18 0.70
C GLY A 64 14.88 19.47 -0.73
N PRO A 65 13.97 18.62 -1.28
CA PRO A 65 13.33 18.84 -2.56
C PRO A 65 12.52 20.13 -2.57
N LYS A 66 12.30 20.70 -3.77
CA LYS A 66 11.49 21.91 -3.93
C LYS A 66 10.07 21.70 -3.40
N ARG A 67 9.66 22.54 -2.43
CA ARG A 67 8.28 22.58 -1.96
C ARG A 67 7.41 23.30 -2.99
N VAL A 68 6.39 22.61 -3.51
CA VAL A 68 5.42 23.17 -4.45
C VAL A 68 4.36 23.96 -3.69
N TRP A 69 3.78 23.33 -2.66
CA TRP A 69 2.83 23.97 -1.75
C TRP A 69 2.81 23.29 -0.37
N GLN A 70 2.26 24.01 0.59
CA GLN A 70 1.93 23.53 1.93
C GLN A 70 0.64 24.17 2.36
N VAL A 71 -0.28 23.37 2.91
CA VAL A 71 -1.57 23.82 3.42
C VAL A 71 -1.85 23.23 4.80
N ALA A 72 -2.71 23.89 5.56
CA ALA A 72 -3.16 23.37 6.83
C ALA A 72 -3.94 22.05 6.62
N GLY A 73 -3.58 21.01 7.35
CA GLY A 73 -4.24 19.70 7.36
C GLY A 73 -5.26 19.61 8.49
N GLY A 74 -4.84 19.08 9.60
CA GLY A 74 -5.63 18.79 10.79
C GLY A 74 -5.15 17.54 11.49
N GLY A 75 -5.66 17.25 12.68
CA GLY A 75 -5.31 16.08 13.46
C GLY A 75 -5.64 14.76 12.74
N GLY A 76 -5.03 13.69 13.22
CA GLY A 76 -5.23 12.33 12.70
C GLY A 76 -4.01 11.75 11.99
N MET A 77 -4.11 10.47 11.71
CA MET A 77 -3.04 9.66 11.11
C MET A 77 -3.44 9.05 9.77
N SER A 78 -4.52 9.52 9.14
CA SER A 78 -4.95 9.06 7.82
C SER A 78 -3.87 9.36 6.76
N GLY A 79 -3.58 8.39 5.91
CA GLY A 79 -2.70 8.58 4.76
C GLY A 79 -3.36 9.40 3.65
N LEU A 80 -2.68 9.48 2.52
CA LEU A 80 -3.06 10.27 1.36
C LEU A 80 -3.40 9.35 0.19
N ALA A 81 -4.52 9.62 -0.49
CA ALA A 81 -4.87 9.00 -1.77
C ALA A 81 -4.92 10.07 -2.86
N ILE A 82 -4.39 9.78 -4.03
CA ILE A 82 -4.35 10.70 -5.17
C ILE A 82 -5.01 10.05 -6.37
N SER A 83 -5.98 10.73 -6.98
CA SER A 83 -6.60 10.31 -8.22
C SER A 83 -7.15 11.52 -8.98
N ASP A 84 -6.98 11.50 -10.31
CA ASP A 84 -7.54 12.52 -11.22
C ASP A 84 -7.24 13.96 -10.78
N GLY A 85 -5.99 14.23 -10.40
CA GLY A 85 -5.56 15.57 -9.97
C GLY A 85 -6.14 16.03 -8.63
N SER A 86 -6.72 15.12 -7.85
CA SER A 86 -7.23 15.36 -6.49
C SER A 86 -6.50 14.54 -5.46
N LEU A 87 -6.17 15.14 -4.34
CA LEU A 87 -5.64 14.48 -3.15
C LEU A 87 -6.76 14.34 -2.13
N TYR A 88 -6.96 13.13 -1.60
CA TYR A 88 -7.97 12.80 -0.61
C TYR A 88 -7.33 12.34 0.70
N THR A 89 -7.87 12.81 1.82
CA THR A 89 -7.45 12.37 3.16
C THR A 89 -8.57 12.61 4.17
N LEU A 90 -8.41 12.04 5.36
CA LEU A 90 -9.26 12.34 6.51
C LEU A 90 -8.48 13.16 7.53
N VAL A 91 -9.13 14.15 8.12
CA VAL A 91 -8.56 14.97 9.20
C VAL A 91 -9.58 15.16 10.32
N GLN A 92 -9.10 15.47 11.52
CA GLN A 92 -9.95 15.92 12.63
C GLN A 92 -9.69 17.38 12.93
N ARG A 93 -10.76 18.15 13.00
CA ARG A 93 -10.77 19.55 13.42
C ARG A 93 -12.18 19.97 13.85
N ASP A 94 -12.31 20.99 14.66
CA ASP A 94 -13.60 21.62 15.04
C ASP A 94 -14.63 20.57 15.56
N GLY A 95 -14.17 19.61 16.37
CA GLY A 95 -15.03 18.58 16.96
C GLY A 95 -15.56 17.51 15.99
N LYS A 96 -15.04 17.44 14.75
CA LYS A 96 -15.49 16.49 13.72
C LYS A 96 -14.32 15.87 12.97
N GLN A 97 -14.58 14.68 12.38
CA GLN A 97 -13.74 14.08 11.35
C GLN A 97 -14.26 14.50 9.97
N TRP A 98 -13.34 14.98 9.13
CA TRP A 98 -13.63 15.51 7.79
C TRP A 98 -12.93 14.68 6.72
N ALA A 99 -13.65 14.34 5.67
CA ALA A 99 -13.04 13.95 4.41
C ALA A 99 -12.72 15.24 3.63
N LEU A 100 -11.50 15.32 3.10
CA LEU A 100 -11.01 16.45 2.31
C LEU A 100 -10.64 15.99 0.92
N ALA A 101 -10.95 16.84 -0.09
CA ALA A 101 -10.35 16.77 -1.41
C ALA A 101 -9.59 18.07 -1.69
N LEU A 102 -8.32 17.96 -2.04
CA LEU A 102 -7.46 19.07 -2.40
C LEU A 102 -7.04 18.94 -3.87
N ASP A 103 -6.86 20.06 -4.53
CA ASP A 103 -6.24 20.11 -5.84
C ASP A 103 -4.74 19.79 -5.72
N THR A 104 -4.23 18.80 -6.48
CA THR A 104 -2.84 18.34 -6.35
C THR A 104 -1.81 19.37 -6.81
N ALA A 105 -2.14 20.24 -7.74
CA ALA A 105 -1.21 21.25 -8.25
C ALA A 105 -1.06 22.45 -7.31
N THR A 106 -2.12 22.81 -6.58
CA THR A 106 -2.18 24.05 -5.80
C THR A 106 -2.38 23.88 -4.30
N GLY A 107 -2.82 22.69 -3.84
CA GLY A 107 -3.21 22.42 -2.46
C GLY A 107 -4.55 23.04 -2.06
N LYS A 108 -5.26 23.74 -2.96
CA LYS A 108 -6.55 24.37 -2.65
C LYS A 108 -7.61 23.31 -2.38
N THR A 109 -8.46 23.54 -1.39
CA THR A 109 -9.59 22.67 -1.08
C THR A 109 -10.60 22.72 -2.22
N ARG A 110 -10.90 21.55 -2.81
CA ARG A 110 -12.00 21.36 -3.77
C ARG A 110 -13.32 21.20 -3.04
N TRP A 111 -13.32 20.34 -2.02
CA TRP A 111 -14.47 20.13 -1.13
C TRP A 111 -14.01 19.55 0.22
N GLN A 112 -14.89 19.63 1.20
CA GLN A 112 -14.79 18.97 2.50
C GLN A 112 -16.16 18.49 2.95
N ALA A 113 -16.22 17.33 3.58
CA ALA A 113 -17.45 16.74 4.11
C ALA A 113 -17.21 16.19 5.52
N ALA A 114 -18.10 16.54 6.46
CA ALA A 114 -18.09 15.95 7.79
C ALA A 114 -18.58 14.49 7.71
N VAL A 115 -17.79 13.54 8.18
CA VAL A 115 -18.11 12.11 8.09
C VAL A 115 -18.38 11.49 9.46
N SER A 116 -17.96 12.15 10.55
CA SER A 116 -18.23 11.72 11.92
C SER A 116 -17.91 12.81 12.95
N SER A 117 -18.29 12.57 14.20
CA SER A 117 -17.83 13.32 15.36
C SER A 117 -16.33 13.11 15.61
N ALA A 118 -15.74 13.93 16.47
CA ALA A 118 -14.34 13.78 16.84
C ALA A 118 -14.08 12.42 17.53
N PHE A 119 -13.01 11.76 17.12
CA PHE A 119 -12.50 10.56 17.77
C PHE A 119 -11.32 10.92 18.68
N LYS A 120 -11.44 10.59 19.97
CA LYS A 120 -10.43 10.84 20.98
C LYS A 120 -9.69 9.56 21.35
N ASN A 121 -8.37 9.61 21.40
CA ASN A 121 -7.55 8.45 21.74
C ASN A 121 -6.18 8.84 22.28
N GLN A 122 -5.70 8.11 23.28
CA GLN A 122 -4.38 8.33 23.91
C GLN A 122 -3.20 8.20 22.92
N MET A 123 -3.33 7.38 21.86
CA MET A 123 -2.29 7.23 20.84
C MET A 123 -2.35 8.31 19.76
N GLY A 124 -3.26 9.24 19.87
CA GLY A 124 -3.51 10.35 18.95
C GLY A 124 -4.95 10.41 18.47
N ASP A 125 -5.50 11.59 18.43
CA ASP A 125 -6.88 11.85 18.03
C ASP A 125 -7.09 11.69 16.52
N GLY A 126 -8.32 11.46 16.11
CA GLY A 126 -8.79 11.54 14.73
C GLY A 126 -8.64 10.24 13.90
N PRO A 127 -8.85 10.31 12.59
CA PRO A 127 -8.88 9.14 11.69
C PRO A 127 -7.49 8.53 11.45
N ARG A 128 -7.46 7.23 11.09
CA ARG A 128 -6.23 6.45 10.81
C ARG A 128 -6.17 5.92 9.40
N ALA A 129 -7.31 5.43 8.89
CA ALA A 129 -7.37 4.77 7.59
C ALA A 129 -7.10 5.75 6.44
N THR A 130 -6.41 5.28 5.42
CA THR A 130 -6.23 6.00 4.15
C THR A 130 -7.50 5.84 3.30
N PRO A 131 -8.03 6.91 2.69
CA PRO A 131 -9.12 6.81 1.72
C PRO A 131 -8.77 5.93 0.53
N LEU A 132 -9.81 5.39 -0.13
CA LEU A 132 -9.67 4.71 -1.41
C LEU A 132 -10.58 5.38 -2.43
N VAL A 133 -10.07 5.62 -3.64
CA VAL A 133 -10.81 6.25 -4.74
C VAL A 133 -11.08 5.22 -5.82
N SER A 134 -12.33 5.08 -6.24
CA SER A 134 -12.73 4.21 -7.36
C SER A 134 -14.06 4.65 -7.95
N ASP A 135 -14.14 4.66 -9.28
CA ASP A 135 -15.37 4.92 -10.05
C ASP A 135 -16.14 6.15 -9.56
N GLY A 136 -15.43 7.27 -9.42
CA GLY A 136 -16.00 8.55 -9.01
C GLY A 136 -16.47 8.61 -7.55
N LYS A 137 -16.08 7.65 -6.71
CA LYS A 137 -16.37 7.63 -5.27
C LYS A 137 -15.10 7.58 -4.44
N VAL A 138 -15.18 8.16 -3.25
CA VAL A 138 -14.15 8.09 -2.20
C VAL A 138 -14.71 7.29 -1.04
N TYR A 139 -14.06 6.19 -0.71
CA TYR A 139 -14.41 5.33 0.42
C TYR A 139 -13.51 5.69 1.60
N VAL A 140 -14.13 6.00 2.72
CA VAL A 140 -13.45 6.43 3.95
C VAL A 140 -13.87 5.58 5.13
N PHE A 141 -12.94 5.38 6.08
CA PHE A 141 -13.19 4.63 7.31
C PHE A 141 -12.69 5.44 8.50
N THR A 142 -13.57 5.75 9.44
CA THR A 142 -13.26 6.63 10.58
C THR A 142 -12.65 5.86 11.75
N GLY A 143 -12.11 6.58 12.74
CA GLY A 143 -11.48 5.97 13.91
C GLY A 143 -12.43 5.15 14.78
N GLU A 144 -13.73 5.42 14.75
CA GLU A 144 -14.81 4.67 15.44
C GLU A 144 -15.47 3.59 14.55
N GLY A 145 -15.05 3.45 13.29
CA GLY A 145 -15.54 2.37 12.42
C GLY A 145 -16.76 2.73 11.57
N ILE A 146 -16.92 4.01 11.20
CA ILE A 146 -17.90 4.41 10.19
C ILE A 146 -17.28 4.29 8.81
N LEU A 147 -17.85 3.42 7.96
CA LEU A 147 -17.51 3.27 6.56
C LEU A 147 -18.49 4.08 5.71
N SER A 148 -17.97 5.02 4.92
CA SER A 148 -18.80 5.86 4.05
C SER A 148 -18.25 5.88 2.63
N ALA A 149 -19.15 5.97 1.64
CA ALA A 149 -18.85 6.33 0.27
C ALA A 149 -19.32 7.77 0.00
N LEU A 150 -18.42 8.58 -0.54
CA LEU A 150 -18.70 9.95 -0.93
C LEU A 150 -18.50 10.11 -2.44
N SER A 151 -19.20 11.06 -3.04
CA SER A 151 -18.93 11.48 -4.41
C SER A 151 -17.56 12.15 -4.50
N ALA A 152 -16.69 11.69 -5.38
CA ALA A 152 -15.38 12.28 -5.59
C ALA A 152 -15.46 13.71 -6.14
N ARG A 153 -16.58 14.06 -6.81
CA ARG A 153 -16.80 15.36 -7.44
C ARG A 153 -17.03 16.47 -6.42
N ASP A 154 -17.86 16.21 -5.40
CA ASP A 154 -18.40 17.25 -4.51
C ASP A 154 -18.45 16.87 -3.02
N GLY A 155 -18.03 15.66 -2.66
CA GLY A 155 -18.00 15.19 -1.27
C GLY A 155 -19.36 14.82 -0.68
N SER A 156 -20.46 14.81 -1.47
CA SER A 156 -21.77 14.37 -0.98
C SER A 156 -21.73 12.91 -0.56
N ILE A 157 -22.30 12.61 0.61
CA ILE A 157 -22.36 11.23 1.14
C ILE A 157 -23.37 10.43 0.34
N VAL A 158 -22.92 9.37 -0.31
CA VAL A 158 -23.76 8.41 -1.07
C VAL A 158 -24.42 7.41 -0.12
N TRP A 159 -23.62 6.85 0.79
CA TRP A 159 -24.08 6.00 1.88
C TRP A 159 -23.04 5.99 3.03
N SER A 160 -23.50 5.60 4.22
CA SER A 160 -22.67 5.55 5.42
C SER A 160 -23.19 4.45 6.37
N ASN A 161 -22.28 3.64 6.91
CA ASN A 161 -22.56 2.55 7.83
C ASN A 161 -21.65 2.62 9.06
N ASN A 162 -22.23 2.55 10.25
CA ASN A 162 -21.46 2.28 11.46
C ASN A 162 -21.22 0.76 11.55
N THR A 163 -20.09 0.30 11.01
CA THR A 163 -19.82 -1.14 10.86
C THR A 163 -19.60 -1.83 12.21
N VAL A 164 -18.99 -1.15 13.16
CA VAL A 164 -18.75 -1.69 14.50
C VAL A 164 -20.08 -1.90 15.23
N GLN A 165 -20.96 -0.90 15.23
CA GLN A 165 -22.27 -1.00 15.86
C GLN A 165 -23.17 -2.03 15.17
N GLN A 166 -23.16 -2.07 13.84
CA GLN A 166 -23.95 -3.01 13.03
C GLN A 166 -23.67 -4.46 13.39
N HIS A 167 -22.41 -4.79 13.69
CA HIS A 167 -21.97 -6.14 14.03
C HIS A 167 -21.78 -6.35 15.54
N LYS A 168 -22.28 -5.44 16.38
CA LYS A 168 -22.14 -5.50 17.85
C LYS A 168 -20.67 -5.63 18.30
N GLY A 169 -19.76 -5.04 17.52
CA GLY A 169 -18.32 -5.05 17.77
C GLY A 169 -17.91 -4.00 18.80
N LYS A 170 -16.62 -3.96 19.03
CA LYS A 170 -15.94 -2.98 19.89
C LYS A 170 -14.89 -2.25 19.07
N VAL A 171 -14.81 -0.94 19.20
CA VAL A 171 -13.74 -0.17 18.58
C VAL A 171 -12.40 -0.66 19.13
N ALA A 172 -11.43 -0.90 18.25
CA ALA A 172 -10.07 -1.29 18.66
C ALA A 172 -9.46 -0.23 19.60
N ASP A 173 -8.64 -0.64 20.54
CA ASP A 173 -8.12 0.22 21.61
C ASP A 173 -7.43 1.50 21.09
N TYR A 174 -6.77 1.43 19.94
CA TYR A 174 -6.14 2.60 19.29
C TYR A 174 -6.95 3.16 18.13
N GLY A 175 -8.22 2.75 17.98
CA GLY A 175 -9.13 3.16 16.91
C GLY A 175 -9.02 2.29 15.65
N MET A 176 -10.08 2.29 14.86
CA MET A 176 -10.13 1.53 13.61
C MET A 176 -9.16 2.11 12.59
N ALA A 177 -8.25 1.27 12.06
CA ALA A 177 -7.14 1.70 11.20
C ALA A 177 -7.12 1.02 9.82
N SER A 178 -7.89 -0.03 9.61
CA SER A 178 -7.97 -0.74 8.34
C SER A 178 -8.40 0.19 7.21
N SER A 179 -7.54 0.38 6.22
CA SER A 179 -7.89 1.14 5.02
C SER A 179 -8.78 0.30 4.10
N PRO A 180 -9.87 0.87 3.54
CA PRO A 180 -10.78 0.13 2.67
C PRO A 180 -10.06 -0.58 1.53
N LEU A 181 -10.52 -1.78 1.17
CA LEU A 181 -10.08 -2.56 0.02
C LEU A 181 -11.26 -2.76 -0.92
N ILE A 182 -11.08 -2.52 -2.22
CA ILE A 182 -12.08 -2.88 -3.23
C ILE A 182 -11.68 -4.18 -3.93
N VAL A 183 -12.64 -5.10 -4.02
CA VAL A 183 -12.54 -6.34 -4.80
C VAL A 183 -13.83 -6.52 -5.59
N GLY A 184 -13.77 -6.33 -6.89
CA GLY A 184 -14.98 -6.30 -7.74
C GLY A 184 -15.97 -5.23 -7.28
N ASP A 185 -17.19 -5.64 -6.97
CA ASP A 185 -18.26 -4.75 -6.52
C ASP A 185 -18.34 -4.59 -4.98
N LEU A 186 -17.32 -5.04 -4.27
CA LEU A 186 -17.30 -5.03 -2.82
C LEU A 186 -16.25 -4.05 -2.27
N VAL A 187 -16.59 -3.35 -1.18
CA VAL A 187 -15.66 -2.65 -0.32
C VAL A 187 -15.54 -3.41 1.01
N ILE A 188 -14.31 -3.65 1.44
CA ILE A 188 -13.98 -4.56 2.54
C ILE A 188 -13.21 -3.79 3.61
N VAL A 189 -13.59 -3.99 4.88
CA VAL A 189 -12.91 -3.44 6.05
C VAL A 189 -12.83 -4.49 7.16
N THR A 190 -11.75 -4.45 7.94
CA THR A 190 -11.60 -5.26 9.15
C THR A 190 -12.34 -4.57 10.28
N ILE A 191 -13.19 -5.30 11.00
CA ILE A 191 -14.05 -4.74 12.05
C ILE A 191 -13.88 -5.40 13.42
N GLY A 192 -13.43 -6.67 13.49
CA GLY A 192 -13.10 -7.33 14.76
C GLY A 192 -14.32 -7.52 15.69
N ALA A 193 -15.48 -7.79 15.13
CA ALA A 193 -16.69 -8.05 15.90
C ALA A 193 -16.83 -9.53 16.27
N PRO A 194 -17.63 -9.90 17.26
CA PRO A 194 -17.77 -11.28 17.71
C PRO A 194 -18.10 -12.30 16.62
N THR A 195 -18.87 -11.89 15.61
CA THR A 195 -19.29 -12.75 14.48
C THR A 195 -18.75 -12.28 13.13
N ALA A 196 -17.82 -11.35 13.12
CA ALA A 196 -17.29 -10.75 11.90
C ALA A 196 -15.92 -10.10 12.15
N THR A 197 -14.85 -10.80 11.90
CA THR A 197 -13.49 -10.20 11.88
C THR A 197 -13.37 -9.20 10.74
N VAL A 198 -13.95 -9.52 9.59
CA VAL A 198 -13.97 -8.70 8.36
C VAL A 198 -15.38 -8.69 7.76
N ALA A 199 -15.76 -7.57 7.17
CA ALA A 199 -17.03 -7.43 6.45
C ALA A 199 -16.83 -6.82 5.07
N ALA A 200 -17.65 -7.26 4.12
CA ALA A 200 -17.74 -6.73 2.77
C ALA A 200 -19.12 -6.11 2.51
N TYR A 201 -19.12 -4.95 1.90
CA TYR A 201 -20.33 -4.21 1.55
C TYR A 201 -20.37 -3.96 0.06
N GLN A 202 -21.57 -3.95 -0.51
CA GLN A 202 -21.78 -3.53 -1.90
C GLN A 202 -21.32 -2.07 -2.07
N ARG A 203 -20.33 -1.83 -2.87
CA ARG A 203 -19.70 -0.50 -2.99
C ARG A 203 -20.62 0.60 -3.49
N GLN A 204 -21.70 0.24 -4.21
CA GLN A 204 -22.66 1.23 -4.73
C GLN A 204 -23.72 1.62 -3.68
N THR A 205 -24.12 0.71 -2.82
CA THR A 205 -25.27 0.89 -1.93
C THR A 205 -24.95 0.83 -0.44
N GLY A 206 -23.76 0.36 -0.06
CA GLY A 206 -23.41 0.09 1.34
C GLY A 206 -24.12 -1.13 1.95
N LYS A 207 -24.90 -1.90 1.20
CA LYS A 207 -25.56 -3.11 1.72
C LYS A 207 -24.51 -4.17 2.06
N LEU A 208 -24.67 -4.82 3.22
CA LEU A 208 -23.81 -5.94 3.61
C LEU A 208 -23.92 -7.07 2.58
N ALA A 209 -22.78 -7.55 2.10
CA ALA A 209 -22.69 -8.68 1.20
C ALA A 209 -22.35 -9.97 1.95
N TRP A 210 -21.32 -9.94 2.78
CA TRP A 210 -20.88 -11.06 3.59
C TRP A 210 -20.02 -10.60 4.78
N THR A 211 -19.84 -11.50 5.76
CA THR A 211 -18.88 -11.39 6.86
C THR A 211 -18.02 -12.65 6.93
N ALA A 212 -16.82 -12.54 7.48
CA ALA A 212 -15.93 -13.68 7.71
C ALA A 212 -15.09 -13.50 8.99
N GLY A 213 -14.66 -14.64 9.54
CA GLY A 213 -13.95 -14.70 10.81
C GLY A 213 -14.84 -14.40 12.01
N GLU A 214 -14.37 -14.77 13.18
CA GLU A 214 -15.10 -14.58 14.44
C GLU A 214 -14.15 -14.47 15.63
N GLN A 215 -14.63 -13.85 16.72
CA GLN A 215 -13.99 -13.80 18.03
C GLN A 215 -12.53 -13.28 18.05
N THR A 216 -12.15 -12.48 17.06
CA THR A 216 -10.82 -11.90 16.96
C THR A 216 -10.94 -10.38 16.86
N ALA A 217 -10.16 -9.65 17.67
CA ALA A 217 -10.08 -8.20 17.59
C ALA A 217 -9.64 -7.74 16.17
N ALA A 218 -10.01 -6.52 15.79
CA ALA A 218 -9.70 -6.01 14.45
C ALA A 218 -8.19 -6.02 14.12
N GLY A 219 -7.34 -5.81 15.13
CA GLY A 219 -5.97 -5.40 14.87
C GLY A 219 -5.94 -4.04 14.16
N TYR A 220 -4.85 -3.76 13.46
CA TYR A 220 -4.66 -2.45 12.80
C TYR A 220 -4.21 -2.58 11.35
N SER A 221 -4.06 -3.82 10.87
CA SER A 221 -3.67 -4.11 9.50
C SER A 221 -4.82 -3.85 8.52
N SER A 222 -4.48 -3.51 7.31
CA SER A 222 -5.43 -3.41 6.21
C SER A 222 -5.48 -4.73 5.43
N ALA A 223 -6.67 -5.22 5.12
CA ALA A 223 -6.86 -6.40 4.29
C ALA A 223 -6.19 -6.22 2.91
N ALA A 224 -5.69 -7.31 2.33
CA ALA A 224 -5.06 -7.32 1.02
C ALA A 224 -5.63 -8.46 0.15
N LEU A 225 -5.84 -8.19 -1.15
CA LEU A 225 -6.13 -9.22 -2.14
C LEU A 225 -4.81 -9.77 -2.66
N LEU A 226 -4.51 -11.02 -2.37
CA LEU A 226 -3.22 -11.64 -2.65
C LEU A 226 -3.39 -12.90 -3.48
N GLN A 227 -2.41 -13.16 -4.36
CA GLN A 227 -2.30 -14.41 -5.10
C GLN A 227 -1.50 -15.41 -4.26
N LEU A 228 -2.18 -16.37 -3.63
CA LEU A 228 -1.57 -17.44 -2.84
C LEU A 228 -1.76 -18.76 -3.59
N ALA A 229 -0.66 -19.42 -3.94
CA ALA A 229 -0.66 -20.48 -4.93
C ALA A 229 -1.44 -20.03 -6.19
N ASP A 230 -2.41 -20.80 -6.65
CA ASP A 230 -3.19 -20.48 -7.85
C ASP A 230 -4.52 -19.74 -7.57
N ASN A 231 -4.72 -19.27 -6.33
CA ASN A 231 -5.98 -18.68 -5.91
C ASN A 231 -5.81 -17.24 -5.40
N GLN A 232 -6.67 -16.34 -5.87
CA GLN A 232 -6.81 -15.03 -5.24
C GLN A 232 -7.60 -15.15 -3.95
N GLN A 233 -7.04 -14.60 -2.87
CA GLN A 233 -7.64 -14.62 -1.55
C GLN A 233 -7.54 -13.24 -0.91
N ILE A 234 -8.55 -12.85 -0.16
CA ILE A 234 -8.45 -11.71 0.75
C ILE A 234 -7.76 -12.22 2.01
N VAL A 235 -6.59 -11.68 2.31
CA VAL A 235 -5.87 -11.96 3.54
C VAL A 235 -6.15 -10.84 4.54
N VAL A 236 -6.63 -11.22 5.71
CA VAL A 236 -6.88 -10.31 6.84
C VAL A 236 -5.92 -10.69 7.96
N PHE A 237 -5.12 -9.73 8.40
CA PHE A 237 -4.21 -9.89 9.53
C PHE A 237 -4.80 -9.16 10.73
N ALA A 238 -5.63 -9.88 11.49
CA ALA A 238 -6.38 -9.39 12.64
C ALA A 238 -5.53 -9.43 13.94
N GLY A 239 -6.11 -9.05 15.04
CA GLY A 239 -5.38 -8.87 16.32
C GLY A 239 -4.64 -10.11 16.82
N ALA A 240 -5.17 -11.31 16.61
CA ALA A 240 -4.57 -12.54 17.11
C ALA A 240 -4.32 -13.61 16.03
N GLU A 241 -4.63 -13.32 14.77
CA GLU A 241 -4.50 -14.29 13.69
C GLU A 241 -4.44 -13.65 12.30
N ALA A 242 -4.02 -14.43 11.32
CA ALA A 242 -4.27 -14.16 9.90
C ALA A 242 -5.31 -15.16 9.38
N ILE A 243 -6.25 -14.68 8.56
CA ILE A 243 -7.21 -15.52 7.86
C ILE A 243 -7.19 -15.27 6.37
N GLY A 244 -7.38 -16.33 5.59
CA GLY A 244 -7.66 -16.24 4.16
C GLY A 244 -9.15 -16.39 3.91
N VAL A 245 -9.69 -15.53 3.05
CA VAL A 245 -11.12 -15.45 2.76
C VAL A 245 -11.36 -15.50 1.26
N GLU A 246 -12.35 -16.27 0.84
CA GLU A 246 -12.80 -16.31 -0.55
C GLU A 246 -13.48 -14.98 -0.90
N PRO A 247 -13.01 -14.26 -1.96
CA PRO A 247 -13.44 -12.89 -2.20
C PRO A 247 -14.94 -12.70 -2.47
N LYS A 248 -15.59 -13.66 -3.12
CA LYS A 248 -16.99 -13.52 -3.54
C LYS A 248 -18.00 -13.84 -2.43
N THR A 249 -17.71 -14.86 -1.63
CA THR A 249 -18.66 -15.43 -0.66
C THR A 249 -18.36 -15.08 0.79
N GLY A 250 -17.14 -14.66 1.08
CA GLY A 250 -16.67 -14.47 2.45
C GLY A 250 -16.33 -15.80 3.16
N LYS A 251 -16.32 -16.93 2.44
CA LYS A 251 -15.95 -18.21 3.05
C LYS A 251 -14.52 -18.15 3.58
N GLN A 252 -14.33 -18.42 4.87
CA GLN A 252 -12.98 -18.57 5.43
C GLN A 252 -12.34 -19.84 4.86
N LEU A 253 -11.12 -19.69 4.31
CA LEU A 253 -10.38 -20.75 3.64
C LEU A 253 -9.36 -21.41 4.56
N TRP A 254 -8.71 -20.61 5.41
CA TRP A 254 -7.69 -21.02 6.38
C TRP A 254 -7.57 -19.97 7.49
N ARG A 255 -6.89 -20.36 8.57
CA ARG A 255 -6.45 -19.48 9.65
C ARG A 255 -5.04 -19.85 10.09
N TYR A 256 -4.31 -18.86 10.60
CA TYR A 256 -3.00 -19.01 11.20
C TYR A 256 -2.93 -18.15 12.47
N PRO A 257 -2.73 -18.75 13.67
CA PRO A 257 -2.59 -17.99 14.91
C PRO A 257 -1.35 -17.08 14.89
N TYR A 258 -1.52 -15.83 15.28
CA TYR A 258 -0.43 -14.86 15.34
C TYR A 258 -0.76 -13.81 16.41
N VAL A 259 -0.47 -14.18 17.65
CA VAL A 259 -0.84 -13.37 18.83
C VAL A 259 0.29 -12.40 19.16
N THR A 260 -0.04 -11.13 19.27
CA THR A 260 0.88 -10.06 19.70
C THR A 260 0.28 -9.31 20.87
N ASP A 261 1.12 -8.64 21.64
CA ASP A 261 0.66 -7.76 22.71
C ASP A 261 -0.24 -6.65 22.13
N TYR A 262 -1.32 -6.33 22.84
CA TYR A 262 -2.27 -5.26 22.47
C TYR A 262 -2.97 -5.44 21.10
N ASP A 263 -3.06 -6.67 20.59
CA ASP A 263 -3.60 -6.95 19.24
C ASP A 263 -2.91 -6.15 18.12
N CYS A 264 -1.62 -5.83 18.32
CA CYS A 264 -0.86 -4.92 17.45
C CYS A 264 -0.32 -5.57 16.18
N ASN A 265 -1.15 -6.26 15.44
CA ASN A 265 -0.90 -6.68 14.07
C ASN A 265 -1.24 -5.52 13.11
N ILE A 266 -0.22 -4.83 12.58
CA ILE A 266 -0.39 -3.55 11.88
C ILE A 266 0.03 -3.62 10.41
N ALA A 267 1.17 -4.28 10.12
CA ALA A 267 1.71 -4.38 8.77
C ALA A 267 0.74 -5.13 7.84
N THR A 268 0.56 -4.63 6.63
CA THR A 268 -0.22 -5.32 5.60
C THR A 268 0.50 -6.59 5.16
N PRO A 269 -0.20 -7.73 5.01
CA PRO A 269 0.37 -8.96 4.47
C PRO A 269 0.98 -8.78 3.08
N LEU A 270 2.13 -9.41 2.82
CA LEU A 270 2.82 -9.38 1.53
C LEU A 270 2.97 -10.78 0.95
N VAL A 271 3.17 -10.89 -0.35
CA VAL A 271 3.40 -12.18 -1.03
C VAL A 271 4.75 -12.16 -1.74
N HIS A 272 5.53 -13.22 -1.52
CA HIS A 272 6.75 -13.51 -2.28
C HIS A 272 6.67 -14.93 -2.85
N GLN A 273 6.69 -15.06 -4.18
CA GLN A 273 6.64 -16.37 -4.87
C GLN A 273 5.50 -17.27 -4.36
N GLY A 274 4.29 -16.70 -4.21
CA GLY A 274 3.10 -17.42 -3.74
C GLY A 274 3.09 -17.75 -2.24
N ASN A 275 4.08 -17.31 -1.45
CA ASN A 275 4.14 -17.49 -0.01
C ASN A 275 3.79 -16.18 0.69
N LEU A 276 3.09 -16.28 1.81
CA LEU A 276 2.59 -15.17 2.59
C LEU A 276 3.61 -14.73 3.64
N PHE A 277 3.95 -13.45 3.65
CA PHE A 277 4.78 -12.83 4.69
C PHE A 277 3.93 -12.04 5.66
N LEU A 278 4.12 -12.30 6.96
CA LEU A 278 3.53 -11.56 8.06
C LEU A 278 4.65 -11.03 8.97
N SER A 279 4.46 -9.85 9.53
CA SER A 279 5.40 -9.24 10.48
C SER A 279 4.68 -8.33 11.45
N SER A 280 5.05 -8.38 12.73
CA SER A 280 4.56 -7.49 13.76
C SER A 280 5.68 -7.00 14.67
N GLY A 281 5.47 -5.82 15.24
CA GLY A 281 6.28 -5.24 16.31
C GLY A 281 6.12 -5.98 17.65
N GLU A 282 6.13 -5.24 18.75
CA GLU A 282 5.93 -5.72 20.13
C GLU A 282 6.81 -6.96 20.45
N ASN A 283 8.09 -6.94 20.01
CA ASN A 283 9.04 -8.06 20.12
C ASN A 283 8.60 -9.38 19.46
N HIS A 284 7.52 -9.40 18.67
CA HIS A 284 7.05 -10.64 18.09
C HIS A 284 7.97 -11.10 16.95
N GLY A 285 7.92 -10.44 15.78
CA GLY A 285 8.80 -10.81 14.66
C GLY A 285 8.07 -11.03 13.35
N SER A 286 8.59 -11.96 12.55
CA SER A 286 8.08 -12.24 11.21
C SER A 286 8.08 -13.72 10.86
N VAL A 287 7.20 -14.08 9.90
CA VAL A 287 7.06 -15.44 9.39
C VAL A 287 6.76 -15.42 7.89
N MET A 288 7.29 -16.41 7.17
CA MET A 288 6.92 -16.74 5.80
C MET A 288 6.13 -18.03 5.80
N LEU A 289 4.91 -17.99 5.26
CA LEU A 289 3.96 -19.10 5.24
C LEU A 289 3.74 -19.59 3.82
N ALA A 290 3.79 -20.92 3.63
CA ALA A 290 3.22 -21.55 2.44
C ALA A 290 1.74 -21.85 2.71
N VAL A 291 0.86 -21.33 1.87
CA VAL A 291 -0.59 -21.60 1.89
C VAL A 291 -0.92 -22.40 0.65
N LYS A 292 -1.22 -23.68 0.80
CA LYS A 292 -1.43 -24.62 -0.32
C LYS A 292 -2.81 -25.25 -0.25
N PRO A 293 -3.45 -25.54 -1.40
CA PRO A 293 -4.65 -26.35 -1.43
C PRO A 293 -4.41 -27.71 -0.76
N ALA A 294 -5.39 -28.20 -0.04
CA ALA A 294 -5.43 -29.50 0.60
C ALA A 294 -6.73 -30.22 0.24
N ALA A 295 -6.89 -31.48 0.64
CA ALA A 295 -8.10 -32.24 0.37
C ALA A 295 -9.36 -31.56 0.89
N THR A 296 -9.26 -30.86 2.02
CA THR A 296 -10.32 -29.99 2.57
C THR A 296 -9.75 -28.61 2.86
N GLY A 297 -10.04 -27.62 1.98
CA GLY A 297 -9.59 -26.23 2.18
C GLY A 297 -8.12 -25.99 1.86
N PHE A 298 -7.39 -25.38 2.79
CA PHE A 298 -5.97 -25.04 2.62
C PHE A 298 -5.15 -25.44 3.84
N GLN A 299 -3.93 -25.89 3.58
CA GLN A 299 -2.92 -26.15 4.61
C GLN A 299 -1.95 -24.94 4.67
N VAL A 300 -1.68 -24.48 5.89
CA VAL A 300 -0.71 -23.42 6.16
C VAL A 300 0.49 -24.02 6.85
N THR A 301 1.69 -23.80 6.29
CA THR A 301 2.96 -24.30 6.87
C THR A 301 4.00 -23.19 6.88
N GLU A 302 4.80 -23.15 7.94
CA GLU A 302 5.91 -22.21 8.06
C GLU A 302 7.08 -22.62 7.17
N LYS A 303 7.57 -21.70 6.35
CA LYS A 303 8.79 -21.87 5.56
C LYS A 303 10.03 -21.41 6.33
N TRP A 304 9.90 -20.27 6.96
CA TRP A 304 10.87 -19.75 7.92
C TRP A 304 10.17 -18.83 8.92
N THR A 305 10.74 -18.73 10.10
CA THR A 305 10.28 -17.86 11.19
C THR A 305 11.45 -17.05 11.74
N SER A 306 11.13 -15.89 12.28
CA SER A 306 12.10 -15.01 12.91
C SER A 306 11.41 -14.26 14.04
N HIS A 307 11.39 -14.87 15.23
CA HIS A 307 10.63 -14.39 16.38
C HIS A 307 11.51 -13.92 17.53
N GLY A 308 10.92 -13.11 18.43
CA GLY A 308 11.52 -12.66 19.67
C GLY A 308 12.76 -11.78 19.47
N ALA A 309 13.70 -11.85 20.41
CA ALA A 309 14.88 -10.99 20.46
C ALA A 309 15.80 -11.14 19.23
N ALA A 310 15.86 -12.34 18.63
CA ALA A 310 16.67 -12.62 17.45
C ALA A 310 15.98 -12.24 16.13
N SER A 311 14.77 -11.71 16.16
CA SER A 311 14.03 -11.37 14.94
C SER A 311 14.81 -10.41 14.04
N VAL A 312 14.69 -10.65 12.75
CA VAL A 312 15.35 -9.85 11.71
C VAL A 312 14.50 -8.68 11.24
N MET A 313 13.17 -8.73 11.47
CA MET A 313 12.23 -7.69 11.05
C MET A 313 10.97 -7.74 11.92
N ARG A 314 10.70 -6.66 12.62
CA ARG A 314 9.51 -6.44 13.47
C ARG A 314 8.83 -5.16 13.02
N ASN A 315 7.87 -5.30 12.12
CA ASN A 315 7.12 -4.16 11.60
C ASN A 315 6.11 -3.67 12.63
N GLU A 316 6.17 -2.41 13.04
CA GLU A 316 5.24 -1.82 14.00
C GLU A 316 4.16 -0.99 13.30
N TRP A 317 4.48 0.18 12.76
CA TRP A 317 3.49 1.08 12.12
C TRP A 317 3.60 1.16 10.61
N GLN A 318 4.40 0.33 10.01
CA GLN A 318 4.68 0.36 8.58
C GLN A 318 4.62 -1.04 7.98
N THR A 319 4.35 -1.10 6.71
CA THR A 319 4.49 -2.30 5.89
C THR A 319 5.84 -2.27 5.19
N SER A 320 6.56 -3.38 5.19
CA SER A 320 7.81 -3.52 4.44
C SER A 320 7.57 -3.41 2.94
N ILE A 321 8.58 -2.99 2.20
CA ILE A 321 8.58 -3.02 0.73
C ILE A 321 9.27 -4.31 0.27
N LEU A 322 8.59 -5.08 -0.57
CA LEU A 322 9.18 -6.23 -1.25
C LEU A 322 9.63 -5.81 -2.65
N LEU A 323 10.94 -5.73 -2.87
CA LEU A 323 11.52 -5.33 -4.15
C LEU A 323 12.71 -6.22 -4.51
N GLY A 324 12.69 -6.80 -5.73
CA GLY A 324 13.79 -7.62 -6.23
C GLY A 324 14.10 -8.87 -5.38
N GLY A 325 13.11 -9.42 -4.66
CA GLY A 325 13.28 -10.58 -3.78
C GLY A 325 13.75 -10.24 -2.36
N TYR A 326 13.77 -8.96 -1.99
CA TYR A 326 14.20 -8.49 -0.67
C TYR A 326 13.12 -7.64 -0.01
N PHE A 327 12.93 -7.84 1.29
CA PHE A 327 12.15 -6.94 2.12
C PHE A 327 13.02 -5.79 2.62
N TYR A 328 12.55 -4.57 2.45
CA TYR A 328 13.11 -3.36 3.05
C TYR A 328 12.09 -2.83 4.04
N GLY A 329 12.48 -2.67 5.29
CA GLY A 329 11.55 -2.25 6.33
C GLY A 329 12.23 -1.96 7.65
N PHE A 330 11.43 -1.69 8.66
CA PHE A 330 11.94 -1.39 9.99
C PHE A 330 11.93 -2.61 10.90
N ASP A 331 12.97 -2.76 11.69
CA ASP A 331 13.07 -3.71 12.80
C ASP A 331 12.94 -2.93 14.12
N ASN A 332 11.76 -2.98 14.72
CA ASN A 332 11.42 -2.29 15.96
C ASN A 332 11.73 -3.19 17.15
N VAL A 333 12.80 -2.90 17.85
CA VAL A 333 13.31 -3.70 18.97
C VAL A 333 12.73 -3.20 20.29
N GLY A 334 12.21 -4.12 21.10
CA GLY A 334 11.54 -3.83 22.36
C GLY A 334 10.04 -3.62 22.18
N SER A 335 9.26 -3.77 23.24
CA SER A 335 7.85 -3.42 23.25
C SER A 335 7.69 -1.93 22.97
N ALA A 336 6.73 -1.54 22.16
CA ALA A 336 6.59 -0.21 21.57
C ALA A 336 7.83 0.29 20.78
N GLY A 337 8.77 -0.60 20.43
CA GLY A 337 9.92 -0.35 19.55
C GLY A 337 10.77 0.87 19.92
N PRO A 338 11.34 0.97 21.14
CA PRO A 338 12.16 2.12 21.56
C PRO A 338 13.42 2.27 20.71
N VAL A 339 13.91 1.18 20.12
CA VAL A 339 15.04 1.18 19.19
C VAL A 339 14.57 0.65 17.85
N THR A 340 14.75 1.43 16.81
CA THR A 340 14.32 1.07 15.45
C THR A 340 15.49 1.10 14.49
N HIS A 341 15.66 0.02 13.76
CA HIS A 341 16.66 -0.14 12.69
C HIS A 341 15.96 -0.15 11.33
N LEU A 342 16.60 0.37 10.30
CA LEU A 342 16.22 0.08 8.92
C LEU A 342 16.97 -1.19 8.48
N THR A 343 16.27 -2.14 7.87
CA THR A 343 16.88 -3.43 7.53
C THR A 343 16.48 -3.89 6.14
N CYS A 344 17.37 -4.68 5.52
CA CYS A 344 17.10 -5.45 4.31
C CYS A 344 17.19 -6.93 4.64
N VAL A 345 16.19 -7.70 4.21
CA VAL A 345 16.08 -9.14 4.47
C VAL A 345 15.76 -9.87 3.18
N GLU A 346 16.48 -10.95 2.88
CA GLU A 346 16.16 -11.82 1.76
C GLU A 346 14.83 -12.53 1.99
N ALA A 347 13.87 -12.33 1.08
CA ALA A 347 12.50 -12.80 1.28
C ALA A 347 12.40 -14.34 1.30
N ALA A 348 13.22 -15.03 0.50
CA ALA A 348 13.17 -16.49 0.40
C ALA A 348 13.63 -17.22 1.68
N THR A 349 14.59 -16.67 2.41
CA THR A 349 15.27 -17.33 3.53
C THR A 349 15.10 -16.65 4.88
N GLY A 350 14.67 -15.37 4.91
CA GLY A 350 14.68 -14.56 6.11
C GLY A 350 16.09 -14.09 6.53
N LYS A 351 17.11 -14.27 5.68
CA LYS A 351 18.48 -13.81 5.98
C LYS A 351 18.57 -12.30 5.95
N ARG A 352 19.09 -11.70 7.02
CA ARG A 352 19.39 -10.26 7.04
C ARG A 352 20.58 -9.97 6.13
N MET A 353 20.41 -9.10 5.16
CA MET A 353 21.44 -8.65 4.22
C MET A 353 22.25 -7.51 4.82
N TRP A 354 21.56 -6.50 5.35
CA TRP A 354 22.17 -5.37 6.07
C TRP A 354 21.19 -4.78 7.08
N ARG A 355 21.71 -3.94 7.98
CA ARG A 355 20.94 -3.22 8.98
C ARG A 355 21.63 -1.87 9.28
N GLU A 356 20.90 -0.78 9.11
CA GLU A 356 21.27 0.54 9.59
C GLU A 356 20.72 0.71 11.01
N THR A 357 21.64 0.81 11.98
CA THR A 357 21.29 0.78 13.40
C THR A 357 20.76 2.13 13.87
N ARG A 358 19.73 2.11 14.74
CA ARG A 358 19.14 3.32 15.35
C ARG A 358 18.68 4.36 14.32
N PHE A 359 18.19 3.89 13.18
CA PHE A 359 17.67 4.75 12.11
C PHE A 359 16.51 5.64 12.60
N GLY A 360 15.67 5.12 13.48
CA GLY A 360 14.46 5.78 13.96
C GLY A 360 13.19 5.26 13.31
N LYS A 361 12.04 5.48 13.96
CA LYS A 361 10.73 5.07 13.45
C LYS A 361 10.33 5.91 12.24
N GLY A 362 9.62 5.29 11.31
CA GLY A 362 9.15 5.96 10.12
C GLY A 362 8.24 5.09 9.26
N ASN A 363 7.92 5.59 8.09
CA ASN A 363 7.22 4.87 7.02
C ASN A 363 7.97 5.02 5.70
N LEU A 364 7.72 4.12 4.74
CA LEU A 364 8.45 4.10 3.48
C LEU A 364 7.57 3.67 2.30
N ILE A 365 7.96 4.16 1.13
CA ILE A 365 7.51 3.67 -0.17
C ILE A 365 8.74 3.46 -1.07
N ALA A 366 8.58 2.76 -2.18
CA ALA A 366 9.62 2.60 -3.19
C ALA A 366 9.20 3.15 -4.55
N ALA A 367 10.17 3.72 -5.26
CA ALA A 367 10.07 4.12 -6.65
C ALA A 367 11.47 4.26 -7.27
N ASP A 368 11.62 3.99 -8.57
CA ASP A 368 12.85 4.26 -9.34
C ASP A 368 14.11 3.65 -8.67
N GLY A 369 14.00 2.44 -8.11
CA GLY A 369 15.10 1.77 -7.40
C GLY A 369 15.52 2.41 -6.08
N LYS A 370 14.66 3.23 -5.48
CA LYS A 370 14.91 3.99 -4.25
C LYS A 370 13.79 3.76 -3.25
N LEU A 371 14.12 3.91 -1.97
CA LEU A 371 13.17 4.01 -0.87
C LEU A 371 13.03 5.49 -0.50
N PHE A 372 11.81 5.99 -0.43
CA PHE A 372 11.47 7.30 0.11
C PHE A 372 10.89 7.10 1.50
N ILE A 373 11.61 7.57 2.51
CA ILE A 373 11.33 7.28 3.92
C ILE A 373 10.97 8.58 4.63
N THR A 374 9.83 8.60 5.31
CA THR A 374 9.48 9.66 6.25
C THR A 374 9.78 9.18 7.67
N THR A 375 10.54 9.96 8.45
CA THR A 375 10.82 9.62 9.85
C THR A 375 9.90 10.37 10.81
N MET A 376 9.76 9.87 12.04
CA MET A 376 9.03 10.58 13.09
C MET A 376 9.68 11.91 13.53
N LYS A 377 10.86 12.23 13.01
CA LYS A 377 11.50 13.54 13.21
C LYS A 377 11.14 14.53 12.08
N GLY A 378 10.27 14.14 11.14
CA GLY A 378 9.90 14.99 10.00
C GLY A 378 10.93 15.01 8.87
N GLU A 379 11.89 14.07 8.89
CA GLU A 379 12.87 13.94 7.82
C GLU A 379 12.29 13.16 6.64
N LEU A 380 12.62 13.58 5.44
CA LEU A 380 12.57 12.77 4.22
C LEU A 380 13.97 12.23 3.96
N VAL A 381 14.08 10.91 3.92
CA VAL A 381 15.35 10.21 3.64
C VAL A 381 15.16 9.38 2.38
N VAL A 382 16.12 9.47 1.44
CA VAL A 382 16.14 8.60 0.27
C VAL A 382 17.31 7.63 0.38
N VAL A 383 17.00 6.35 0.21
CA VAL A 383 17.97 5.25 0.30
C VAL A 383 17.91 4.45 -1.00
N GLN A 384 19.05 4.06 -1.52
CA GLN A 384 19.13 3.15 -2.66
C GLN A 384 18.57 1.77 -2.25
N ALA A 385 17.59 1.25 -2.98
CA ALA A 385 17.04 -0.07 -2.75
C ALA A 385 17.99 -1.13 -3.32
N THR A 386 18.98 -1.55 -2.54
CA THR A 386 19.97 -2.58 -2.89
C THR A 386 20.18 -3.53 -1.71
N PRO A 387 20.36 -4.83 -1.94
CA PRO A 387 20.63 -5.78 -0.87
C PRO A 387 22.10 -5.81 -0.40
N THR A 388 23.00 -5.13 -1.11
CA THR A 388 24.45 -5.23 -0.83
C THR A 388 24.86 -4.46 0.42
N GLN A 389 24.31 -3.24 0.62
CA GLN A 389 24.61 -2.39 1.78
C GLN A 389 23.58 -1.28 1.93
N TYR A 390 23.50 -0.68 3.10
CA TYR A 390 22.80 0.59 3.28
C TYR A 390 23.54 1.70 2.50
N LYS A 391 22.79 2.47 1.71
CA LYS A 391 23.31 3.62 0.99
C LYS A 391 22.29 4.76 0.96
N GLU A 392 22.50 5.73 1.82
CA GLU A 392 21.72 6.96 1.85
C GLU A 392 22.11 7.86 0.66
N LEU A 393 21.12 8.40 -0.01
CA LEU A 393 21.28 9.29 -1.17
C LEU A 393 20.99 10.74 -0.81
N GLY A 394 20.13 10.98 0.17
CA GLY A 394 19.77 12.31 0.63
C GLY A 394 18.90 12.28 1.87
N ARG A 395 19.00 13.35 2.67
CA ARG A 395 18.21 13.57 3.90
C ARG A 395 17.92 15.05 4.07
N ALA A 396 16.69 15.39 4.43
CA ALA A 396 16.30 16.75 4.82
C ALA A 396 15.12 16.75 5.76
N VAL A 397 15.02 17.69 6.67
CA VAL A 397 13.80 17.94 7.46
C VAL A 397 12.84 18.72 6.59
N VAL A 398 11.65 18.17 6.32
CA VAL A 398 10.68 18.74 5.39
C VAL A 398 9.31 19.01 6.02
N MET A 399 9.06 18.49 7.22
CA MET A 399 7.78 18.62 7.95
C MET A 399 8.00 18.48 9.45
N ASP A 400 6.93 18.56 10.23
CA ASP A 400 6.91 18.20 11.65
C ASP A 400 6.82 16.66 11.81
N ARG A 401 6.57 16.20 13.02
CA ARG A 401 6.45 14.77 13.36
C ARG A 401 5.33 14.10 12.54
N THR A 402 5.66 12.98 11.89
CA THR A 402 4.69 12.17 11.13
C THR A 402 4.77 10.68 11.47
N ARG A 403 3.62 9.99 11.29
CA ARG A 403 3.51 8.52 11.31
C ARG A 403 2.98 7.97 9.99
N GLN A 404 2.72 8.83 9.00
CA GLN A 404 2.13 8.45 7.73
C GLN A 404 3.21 8.12 6.69
N ALA A 405 2.88 7.17 5.83
CA ALA A 405 3.68 6.91 4.64
C ALA A 405 3.52 8.07 3.64
N PRO A 406 4.58 8.40 2.90
CA PRO A 406 4.45 9.29 1.75
C PRO A 406 3.54 8.68 0.68
N ALA A 407 2.99 9.53 -0.20
CA ALA A 407 2.32 9.12 -1.43
C ALA A 407 3.02 9.77 -2.61
N LEU A 408 3.22 9.03 -3.70
CA LEU A 408 3.92 9.51 -4.89
C LEU A 408 2.99 9.46 -6.09
N SER A 409 2.84 10.59 -6.77
CA SER A 409 2.03 10.68 -7.99
C SER A 409 2.54 11.79 -8.90
N HIS A 410 2.74 11.48 -10.19
CA HIS A 410 3.18 12.43 -11.24
C HIS A 410 4.47 13.19 -10.88
N GLY A 411 5.44 12.50 -10.26
CA GLY A 411 6.72 13.07 -9.85
C GLY A 411 6.63 14.02 -8.65
N HIS A 412 5.50 14.01 -7.94
CA HIS A 412 5.30 14.79 -6.72
C HIS A 412 5.13 13.86 -5.53
N LEU A 413 5.87 14.14 -4.48
CA LEU A 413 5.76 13.46 -3.20
C LEU A 413 4.84 14.24 -2.29
N PHE A 414 3.74 13.63 -1.90
CA PHE A 414 2.76 14.19 -1.00
C PHE A 414 2.98 13.63 0.40
N LEU A 415 3.08 14.52 1.37
CA LEU A 415 3.40 14.23 2.76
C LEU A 415 2.36 14.87 3.66
N ARG A 416 2.20 14.34 4.86
CA ARG A 416 1.46 15.05 5.91
C ARG A 416 2.07 14.79 7.27
N ASP A 417 1.93 15.78 8.13
CA ASP A 417 2.15 15.68 9.58
C ASP A 417 0.84 15.95 10.34
N GLY A 418 0.93 16.19 11.65
CA GLY A 418 -0.23 16.49 12.48
C GLY A 418 -0.87 17.86 12.23
N LYS A 419 -0.28 18.72 11.39
CA LYS A 419 -0.71 20.10 11.14
C LYS A 419 -0.88 20.41 9.66
N ASN A 420 -0.01 19.86 8.81
CA ASN A 420 0.15 20.28 7.41
C ASN A 420 0.02 19.10 6.43
N ILE A 421 -0.37 19.44 5.21
CA ILE A 421 -0.23 18.60 4.01
C ILE A 421 0.72 19.33 3.08
N ILE A 422 1.70 18.61 2.52
CA ILE A 422 2.85 19.18 1.81
C ILE A 422 3.02 18.46 0.48
N CYS A 423 3.32 19.21 -0.58
CA CYS A 423 3.70 18.69 -1.88
C CYS A 423 5.16 19.08 -2.19
N LEU A 424 5.98 18.09 -2.52
CA LEU A 424 7.36 18.27 -2.95
C LEU A 424 7.53 17.81 -4.39
N ASP A 425 8.28 18.56 -5.19
CA ASP A 425 8.69 18.14 -6.54
C ASP A 425 9.94 17.26 -6.41
N VAL A 426 9.83 16.01 -6.83
CA VAL A 426 10.92 15.02 -6.78
C VAL A 426 11.33 14.54 -8.18
N ARG A 427 10.95 15.26 -9.23
CA ARG A 427 11.37 14.98 -10.60
C ARG A 427 12.82 15.38 -10.81
N LYS A 428 13.57 14.60 -11.57
CA LYS A 428 14.87 15.05 -12.08
C LYS A 428 14.65 16.28 -12.99
N PRO A 429 15.56 17.25 -12.93
CA PRO A 429 15.57 18.40 -13.85
C PRO A 429 15.60 17.98 -15.31
#